data_17aad576512af13d6746ee3d268ddacb
#
_entry.id   17aad576512af13d6746ee3d268ddacb
#
_cell.length_a   1.000
_cell.length_b   1.000
_cell.length_c   1.000
_cell.angle_alpha   90.00
_cell.angle_beta   90.00
_cell.angle_gamma   90.00
#
_symmetry.space_group_name_H-M   'P 1'
#
loop_
_entity.id
_entity.type
_entity.pdbx_description
1 polymer ?
#
loop_
_entity_poly.entity_id
_entity_poly.type
_entity_poly.pdbx_seq_one_letter_code
_entity_poly.pdbx_strand_id
1 'polypeptide(L)'
;MIAKELISIHIPSISRNDDGEKALLIMDENRVSHLAVVDNGQYHGLISDTEIYDLDDTFVPINKLKPVLMNTSVKQYDYIYDILGIFAENNITALPVLDNNDQYLGVIGQEQIVKALRKITNANEPGGVIVLGLNVRDYSMVQVSQIVESEGLKILSAYTSSESNSLKMDLVLKINKSDLSSVIASFDRFNYEIKASFHESSHEEDLQSRYDQFLKYLNI
;
A
#
# COMPACT_ATOMS: atom_id res chain seq x y z
N MET A 1 10.47 1.25 -7.70
CA MET A 1 9.46 2.29 -7.99
C MET A 1 9.81 3.55 -7.25
N ILE A 2 10.00 4.62 -7.97
CA ILE A 2 10.36 5.94 -7.44
C ILE A 2 9.16 6.89 -7.57
N ALA A 3 9.14 7.97 -6.80
CA ALA A 3 8.04 8.92 -6.69
C ALA A 3 7.51 9.40 -8.05
N LYS A 4 8.39 9.80 -8.97
CA LYS A 4 7.97 10.31 -10.28
C LYS A 4 7.22 9.30 -11.16
N GLU A 5 7.41 7.99 -10.92
CA GLU A 5 6.70 6.92 -11.63
C GLU A 5 5.28 6.71 -11.10
N LEU A 6 4.96 7.30 -9.96
CA LEU A 6 3.70 7.18 -9.23
C LEU A 6 2.82 8.43 -9.35
N ILE A 7 3.27 9.46 -10.04
CA ILE A 7 2.49 10.71 -10.18
C ILE A 7 1.14 10.41 -10.85
N SER A 8 0.07 10.89 -10.22
CA SER A 8 -1.28 10.85 -10.77
C SER A 8 -1.45 11.88 -11.89
N ILE A 9 -2.12 11.49 -12.97
CA ILE A 9 -2.48 12.39 -14.07
C ILE A 9 -3.86 13.03 -13.87
N HIS A 10 -4.58 12.64 -12.79
CA HIS A 10 -5.96 13.06 -12.58
C HIS A 10 -6.12 14.12 -11.49
N ILE A 11 -5.24 14.14 -10.48
CA ILE A 11 -5.36 15.06 -9.35
C ILE A 11 -4.64 16.37 -9.70
N PRO A 12 -5.37 17.47 -9.93
CA PRO A 12 -4.75 18.76 -10.22
C PRO A 12 -4.25 19.45 -8.94
N SER A 13 -3.40 20.43 -9.10
CA SER A 13 -3.09 21.41 -8.05
C SER A 13 -4.03 22.60 -8.12
N ILE A 14 -4.06 23.42 -7.06
CA ILE A 14 -4.76 24.69 -7.01
C ILE A 14 -3.75 25.84 -6.82
N SER A 15 -4.16 27.05 -7.25
CA SER A 15 -3.43 28.29 -7.02
C SER A 15 -3.83 28.92 -5.67
N ARG A 16 -2.95 29.69 -5.06
CA ARG A 16 -3.30 30.52 -3.91
C ARG A 16 -4.37 31.58 -4.23
N ASN A 17 -4.59 31.87 -5.51
CA ASN A 17 -5.64 32.80 -5.94
C ASN A 17 -7.01 32.13 -6.13
N ASP A 18 -7.05 30.81 -6.12
CA ASP A 18 -8.29 30.02 -6.09
C ASP A 18 -8.93 30.12 -4.69
N ASP A 19 -10.24 29.94 -4.63
CA ASP A 19 -11.00 29.93 -3.38
C ASP A 19 -11.20 28.50 -2.82
N GLY A 20 -11.72 28.43 -1.60
CA GLY A 20 -11.97 27.17 -0.93
C GLY A 20 -13.06 26.34 -1.61
N GLU A 21 -14.10 26.95 -2.17
CA GLU A 21 -15.18 26.25 -2.88
C GLU A 21 -14.63 25.47 -4.09
N LYS A 22 -13.77 26.11 -4.88
CA LYS A 22 -13.09 25.47 -6.00
C LYS A 22 -12.20 24.29 -5.53
N ALA A 23 -11.49 24.49 -4.41
CA ALA A 23 -10.67 23.42 -3.84
C ALA A 23 -11.53 22.24 -3.41
N LEU A 24 -12.63 22.46 -2.69
CA LEU A 24 -13.55 21.40 -2.26
C LEU A 24 -14.17 20.66 -3.45
N LEU A 25 -14.57 21.38 -4.50
CA LEU A 25 -15.10 20.78 -5.73
C LEU A 25 -14.07 19.84 -6.36
N ILE A 26 -12.82 20.27 -6.50
CA ILE A 26 -11.73 19.45 -7.05
C ILE A 26 -11.46 18.23 -6.16
N MET A 27 -11.49 18.40 -4.84
CA MET A 27 -11.32 17.28 -3.89
C MET A 27 -12.42 16.23 -4.05
N ASP A 28 -13.68 16.65 -4.16
CA ASP A 28 -14.83 15.75 -4.36
C ASP A 28 -14.74 15.01 -5.70
N GLU A 29 -14.49 15.71 -6.79
CA GLU A 29 -14.36 15.11 -8.13
C GLU A 29 -13.24 14.06 -8.22
N ASN A 30 -12.14 14.28 -7.48
CA ASN A 30 -10.97 13.39 -7.49
C ASN A 30 -10.94 12.43 -6.29
N ARG A 31 -11.92 12.49 -5.38
CA ARG A 31 -12.02 11.67 -4.16
C ARG A 31 -10.77 11.75 -3.29
N VAL A 32 -10.28 12.95 -3.10
CA VAL A 32 -9.15 13.26 -2.22
C VAL A 32 -9.55 14.33 -1.22
N SER A 33 -8.94 14.34 -0.05
CA SER A 33 -9.14 15.35 1.00
C SER A 33 -7.98 16.35 1.08
N HIS A 34 -7.03 16.27 0.14
CA HIS A 34 -5.85 17.12 0.16
C HIS A 34 -5.49 17.55 -1.27
N LEU A 35 -5.11 18.81 -1.45
CA LEU A 35 -4.61 19.35 -2.71
C LEU A 35 -3.31 20.12 -2.52
N ALA A 36 -2.42 20.00 -3.50
CA ALA A 36 -1.21 20.80 -3.55
C ALA A 36 -1.55 22.24 -3.98
N VAL A 37 -1.05 23.21 -3.22
CA VAL A 37 -1.13 24.64 -3.57
C VAL A 37 0.13 25.02 -4.34
N VAL A 38 -0.03 25.43 -5.59
CA VAL A 38 1.07 25.67 -6.53
C VAL A 38 0.85 26.93 -7.31
N ASP A 39 1.87 27.81 -7.36
CA ASP A 39 1.88 28.99 -8.22
C ASP A 39 3.15 29.00 -9.06
N ASN A 40 3.01 29.20 -10.37
CA ASN A 40 4.13 29.25 -11.32
C ASN A 40 5.12 28.09 -11.20
N GLY A 41 4.60 26.88 -10.91
CA GLY A 41 5.41 25.67 -10.71
C GLY A 41 6.06 25.55 -9.33
N GLN A 42 5.89 26.54 -8.47
CA GLN A 42 6.40 26.53 -7.10
C GLN A 42 5.36 25.93 -6.14
N TYR A 43 5.77 24.93 -5.37
CA TYR A 43 4.95 24.35 -4.31
C TYR A 43 4.95 25.23 -3.06
N HIS A 44 3.76 25.47 -2.51
CA HIS A 44 3.56 26.31 -1.32
C HIS A 44 3.07 25.54 -0.11
N GLY A 45 2.59 24.33 -0.30
CA GLY A 45 2.09 23.44 0.76
C GLY A 45 0.87 22.65 0.31
N LEU A 46 0.39 21.80 1.20
CA LEU A 46 -0.77 20.95 1.01
C LEU A 46 -1.92 21.48 1.86
N ILE A 47 -3.08 21.73 1.26
CA ILE A 47 -4.31 22.13 1.96
C ILE A 47 -5.24 20.94 2.10
N SER A 48 -5.91 20.81 3.25
CA SER A 48 -6.93 19.79 3.49
C SER A 48 -8.34 20.36 3.37
N ASP A 49 -9.33 19.49 3.18
CA ASP A 49 -10.75 19.83 3.26
C ASP A 49 -11.11 20.37 4.66
N THR A 50 -10.57 19.78 5.72
CA THR A 50 -10.77 20.23 7.10
C THR A 50 -10.31 21.66 7.29
N GLU A 51 -9.12 22.03 6.80
CA GLU A 51 -8.61 23.41 6.84
C GLU A 51 -9.54 24.39 6.12
N ILE A 52 -10.19 23.95 5.03
CA ILE A 52 -11.11 24.78 4.27
C ILE A 52 -12.45 24.92 5.02
N TYR A 53 -12.98 23.84 5.61
CA TYR A 53 -14.23 23.90 6.38
C TYR A 53 -14.12 24.73 7.66
N ASP A 54 -12.91 24.88 8.21
CA ASP A 54 -12.65 25.71 9.37
C ASP A 54 -12.54 27.22 9.03
N LEU A 55 -12.63 27.59 7.73
CA LEU A 55 -12.60 28.98 7.32
C LEU A 55 -13.97 29.67 7.46
N ASP A 56 -13.97 30.91 7.88
CA ASP A 56 -15.21 31.74 8.03
C ASP A 56 -15.94 31.97 6.69
N ASP A 57 -15.19 31.98 5.58
CA ASP A 57 -15.71 32.25 4.23
C ASP A 57 -14.87 31.50 3.19
N THR A 58 -15.47 30.50 2.56
CA THR A 58 -14.82 29.63 1.56
C THR A 58 -14.72 30.29 0.17
N PHE A 59 -15.42 31.40 -0.10
CA PHE A 59 -15.38 32.13 -1.38
C PHE A 59 -14.21 33.11 -1.50
N VAL A 60 -13.46 33.30 -0.43
CA VAL A 60 -12.27 34.17 -0.43
C VAL A 60 -11.05 33.38 -0.92
N PRO A 61 -10.16 34.01 -1.73
CA PRO A 61 -8.94 33.36 -2.17
C PRO A 61 -8.07 32.84 -1.02
N ILE A 62 -7.50 31.64 -1.19
CA ILE A 62 -6.69 30.92 -0.19
C ILE A 62 -5.55 31.77 0.39
N ASN A 63 -4.91 32.61 -0.44
CA ASN A 63 -3.86 33.52 0.01
C ASN A 63 -4.30 34.59 1.03
N LYS A 64 -5.59 34.90 1.06
CA LYS A 64 -6.18 35.88 2.01
C LYS A 64 -6.63 35.21 3.30
N LEU A 65 -7.03 33.93 3.21
CA LEU A 65 -7.54 33.17 4.35
C LEU A 65 -6.38 32.67 5.24
N LYS A 66 -5.16 32.59 4.70
CA LYS A 66 -3.96 32.13 5.42
C LYS A 66 -4.15 30.79 6.12
N PRO A 67 -4.70 29.74 5.44
CA PRO A 67 -4.82 28.42 6.04
C PRO A 67 -3.45 27.91 6.45
N VAL A 68 -3.42 27.00 7.42
CA VAL A 68 -2.19 26.29 7.76
C VAL A 68 -1.92 25.24 6.68
N LEU A 69 -0.95 25.50 5.82
CA LEU A 69 -0.55 24.54 4.79
C LEU A 69 0.47 23.54 5.36
N MET A 70 0.19 22.27 5.17
CA MET A 70 1.14 21.20 5.52
C MET A 70 2.33 21.25 4.57
N ASN A 71 3.54 21.35 5.09
CA ASN A 71 4.77 21.31 4.28
C ASN A 71 5.28 19.86 4.12
N THR A 72 4.47 19.02 3.48
CA THR A 72 4.77 17.59 3.26
C THR A 72 4.94 17.36 1.77
N SER A 73 6.07 16.79 1.37
CA SER A 73 6.38 16.44 -0.02
C SER A 73 7.48 15.39 -0.08
N VAL A 74 7.68 14.79 -1.26
CA VAL A 74 8.80 13.89 -1.57
C VAL A 74 9.56 14.37 -2.78
N LYS A 75 10.80 13.93 -2.91
CA LYS A 75 11.61 14.15 -4.11
C LYS A 75 11.31 13.09 -5.17
N GLN A 76 11.50 13.48 -6.42
CA GLN A 76 11.17 12.64 -7.58
C GLN A 76 11.84 11.26 -7.59
N TYR A 77 12.95 11.08 -6.88
CA TYR A 77 13.72 9.83 -6.81
C TYR A 77 13.53 9.09 -5.48
N ASP A 78 12.71 9.60 -4.55
CA ASP A 78 12.42 8.89 -3.30
C ASP A 78 11.72 7.56 -3.60
N TYR A 79 12.05 6.54 -2.80
CA TYR A 79 11.58 5.19 -3.06
C TYR A 79 10.21 4.95 -2.40
N ILE A 80 9.47 3.96 -2.91
CA ILE A 80 8.10 3.66 -2.46
C ILE A 80 8.00 3.43 -0.94
N TYR A 81 9.02 2.93 -0.26
CA TYR A 81 8.99 2.69 1.18
C TYR A 81 8.94 4.00 1.98
N ASP A 82 9.67 5.02 1.55
CA ASP A 82 9.62 6.35 2.17
C ASP A 82 8.24 6.99 1.95
N ILE A 83 7.70 6.84 0.74
CA ILE A 83 6.36 7.33 0.37
C ILE A 83 5.28 6.68 1.24
N LEU A 84 5.33 5.37 1.45
CA LEU A 84 4.39 4.64 2.31
C LEU A 84 4.44 5.13 3.76
N GLY A 85 5.64 5.38 4.29
CA GLY A 85 5.82 5.93 5.63
C GLY A 85 5.14 7.30 5.77
N ILE A 86 5.37 8.20 4.82
CA ILE A 86 4.79 9.55 4.84
C ILE A 86 3.25 9.51 4.76
N PHE A 87 2.68 8.65 3.90
CA PHE A 87 1.22 8.49 3.83
C PHE A 87 0.63 7.99 5.15
N ALA A 88 1.28 7.01 5.80
CA ALA A 88 0.82 6.42 7.04
C ALA A 88 0.93 7.39 8.23
N GLU A 89 2.00 8.18 8.30
CA GLU A 89 2.25 9.09 9.41
C GLU A 89 1.40 10.36 9.36
N ASN A 90 1.12 10.88 8.16
CA ASN A 90 0.46 12.17 8.00
C ASN A 90 -1.04 12.07 7.66
N ASN A 91 -1.59 10.88 7.46
CA ASN A 91 -3.00 10.65 7.08
C ASN A 91 -3.44 11.45 5.84
N ILE A 92 -2.53 11.65 4.90
CA ILE A 92 -2.79 12.42 3.67
C ILE A 92 -3.38 11.53 2.56
N THR A 93 -4.15 12.14 1.66
CA THR A 93 -4.73 11.45 0.49
C THR A 93 -4.00 11.78 -0.81
N ALA A 94 -3.17 12.82 -0.80
CA ALA A 94 -2.34 13.23 -1.92
C ALA A 94 -0.97 13.69 -1.40
N LEU A 95 0.12 13.23 -2.01
CA LEU A 95 1.49 13.56 -1.61
C LEU A 95 2.21 14.26 -2.76
N PRO A 96 2.58 15.54 -2.61
CA PRO A 96 3.30 16.30 -3.63
C PRO A 96 4.68 15.73 -3.94
N VAL A 97 5.04 15.74 -5.20
CA VAL A 97 6.35 15.32 -5.72
C VAL A 97 7.07 16.53 -6.28
N LEU A 98 8.29 16.75 -5.82
CA LEU A 98 9.14 17.85 -6.26
C LEU A 98 10.38 17.33 -6.97
N ASP A 99 10.91 18.12 -7.88
CA ASP A 99 12.23 17.87 -8.46
C ASP A 99 13.38 18.26 -7.50
N ASN A 100 14.63 18.15 -7.97
CA ASN A 100 15.80 18.50 -7.17
C ASN A 100 15.95 20.02 -6.91
N ASN A 101 15.22 20.85 -7.68
CA ASN A 101 15.19 22.29 -7.56
C ASN A 101 13.93 22.80 -6.84
N ASP A 102 13.22 21.93 -6.12
CA ASP A 102 11.96 22.21 -5.44
C ASP A 102 10.80 22.61 -6.36
N GLN A 103 10.89 22.35 -7.67
CA GLN A 103 9.77 22.57 -8.59
C GLN A 103 8.76 21.43 -8.49
N TYR A 104 7.48 21.81 -8.48
CA TYR A 104 6.38 20.87 -8.42
C TYR A 104 6.24 20.06 -9.70
N LEU A 105 6.15 18.75 -9.56
CA LEU A 105 5.99 17.80 -10.66
C LEU A 105 4.58 17.18 -10.74
N GLY A 106 3.88 17.11 -9.62
CA GLY A 106 2.56 16.47 -9.52
C GLY A 106 2.34 15.89 -8.13
N VAL A 107 1.30 15.09 -7.98
CA VAL A 107 0.98 14.40 -6.72
C VAL A 107 0.86 12.89 -6.91
N ILE A 108 1.14 12.15 -5.85
CA ILE A 108 0.85 10.73 -5.72
C ILE A 108 -0.44 10.62 -4.90
N GLY A 109 -1.49 10.01 -5.44
CA GLY A 109 -2.71 9.72 -4.70
C GLY A 109 -2.70 8.31 -4.08
N GLN A 110 -3.65 8.03 -3.19
CA GLN A 110 -3.77 6.70 -2.56
C GLN A 110 -4.00 5.58 -3.58
N GLU A 111 -4.71 5.86 -4.67
CA GLU A 111 -4.91 4.89 -5.75
C GLU A 111 -3.58 4.41 -6.36
N GLN A 112 -2.62 5.32 -6.55
CA GLN A 112 -1.30 5.00 -7.07
C GLN A 112 -0.51 4.13 -6.09
N ILE A 113 -0.68 4.34 -4.79
CA ILE A 113 -0.08 3.51 -3.75
C ILE A 113 -0.63 2.09 -3.80
N VAL A 114 -1.95 1.92 -3.91
CA VAL A 114 -2.58 0.59 -4.04
C VAL A 114 -2.09 -0.13 -5.29
N LYS A 115 -2.00 0.55 -6.44
CA LYS A 115 -1.44 0.00 -7.69
C LYS A 115 0.04 -0.40 -7.52
N ALA A 116 0.81 0.40 -6.81
CA ALA A 116 2.21 0.12 -6.52
C ALA A 116 2.37 -1.13 -5.64
N LEU A 117 1.62 -1.23 -4.54
CA LEU A 117 1.61 -2.40 -3.65
C LEU A 117 1.22 -3.67 -4.42
N ARG A 118 0.16 -3.60 -5.23
CA ARG A 118 -0.26 -4.71 -6.09
C ARG A 118 0.89 -5.23 -6.98
N LYS A 119 1.71 -4.31 -7.53
CA LYS A 119 2.87 -4.66 -8.37
C LYS A 119 4.02 -5.26 -7.55
N ILE A 120 4.33 -4.69 -6.38
CA ILE A 120 5.44 -5.15 -5.52
C ILE A 120 5.14 -6.53 -4.95
N THR A 121 3.90 -6.78 -4.56
CA THR A 121 3.49 -8.04 -3.95
C THR A 121 3.17 -9.14 -4.97
N ASN A 122 3.23 -8.83 -6.28
CA ASN A 122 2.76 -9.72 -7.35
C ASN A 122 1.34 -10.24 -7.11
N ALA A 123 0.45 -9.37 -6.58
CA ALA A 123 -0.91 -9.77 -6.21
C ALA A 123 -1.77 -10.24 -7.40
N ASN A 124 -1.37 -9.91 -8.64
CA ASN A 124 -2.06 -10.35 -9.87
C ASN A 124 -1.63 -11.74 -10.34
N GLU A 125 -0.45 -12.19 -9.91
CA GLU A 125 0.03 -13.47 -10.37
C GLU A 125 -0.70 -14.59 -9.62
N PRO A 126 -1.17 -15.62 -10.33
CA PRO A 126 -1.77 -16.78 -9.70
C PRO A 126 -0.75 -17.47 -8.77
N GLY A 127 -1.24 -18.06 -7.68
CA GLY A 127 -0.36 -18.74 -6.73
C GLY A 127 -0.89 -18.66 -5.30
N GLY A 128 -0.21 -19.35 -4.40
CA GLY A 128 -0.56 -19.38 -2.99
C GLY A 128 0.34 -18.52 -2.11
N VAL A 129 -0.08 -18.36 -0.86
CA VAL A 129 0.68 -17.61 0.16
C VAL A 129 0.96 -18.54 1.34
N ILE A 130 2.19 -18.54 1.84
CA ILE A 130 2.61 -19.24 3.06
C ILE A 130 3.10 -18.22 4.07
N VAL A 131 2.68 -18.38 5.32
CA VAL A 131 3.16 -17.58 6.46
C VAL A 131 3.95 -18.50 7.38
N LEU A 132 5.27 -18.27 7.48
CA LEU A 132 6.17 -18.97 8.36
C LEU A 132 6.42 -18.16 9.64
N GLY A 133 6.26 -18.80 10.80
CA GLY A 133 6.64 -18.25 12.10
C GLY A 133 8.11 -18.54 12.41
N LEU A 134 8.93 -17.53 12.65
CA LEU A 134 10.37 -17.66 12.84
C LEU A 134 10.84 -16.89 14.07
N ASN A 135 11.95 -17.33 14.68
CA ASN A 135 12.72 -16.42 15.49
C ASN A 135 13.61 -15.56 14.58
N VAL A 136 13.80 -14.31 14.91
CA VAL A 136 14.66 -13.39 14.14
C VAL A 136 16.08 -13.95 13.93
N ARG A 137 16.59 -14.71 14.89
CA ARG A 137 17.94 -15.34 14.81
C ARG A 137 18.00 -16.50 13.83
N ASP A 138 16.88 -17.18 13.59
CA ASP A 138 16.80 -18.39 12.76
C ASP A 138 16.40 -18.05 11.30
N TYR A 139 16.16 -16.77 11.03
CA TYR A 139 15.78 -16.29 9.70
C TYR A 139 16.93 -16.47 8.70
N SER A 140 16.69 -17.29 7.68
CA SER A 140 17.61 -17.50 6.56
C SER A 140 16.84 -17.61 5.26
N MET A 141 16.83 -16.52 4.47
CA MET A 141 16.20 -16.54 3.15
C MET A 141 16.86 -17.54 2.20
N VAL A 142 18.14 -17.87 2.40
CA VAL A 142 18.86 -18.90 1.62
C VAL A 142 18.22 -20.26 1.83
N GLN A 143 17.97 -20.68 3.08
CA GLN A 143 17.32 -21.96 3.37
C GLN A 143 15.89 -21.99 2.84
N VAL A 144 15.13 -20.91 3.04
CA VAL A 144 13.76 -20.79 2.56
C VAL A 144 13.69 -20.92 1.03
N SER A 145 14.55 -20.20 0.30
CA SER A 145 14.58 -20.28 -1.16
C SER A 145 15.00 -21.66 -1.66
N GLN A 146 15.97 -22.31 -1.01
CA GLN A 146 16.37 -23.68 -1.35
C GLN A 146 15.23 -24.70 -1.19
N ILE A 147 14.45 -24.58 -0.11
CA ILE A 147 13.28 -25.46 0.11
C ILE A 147 12.27 -25.25 -1.01
N VAL A 148 11.92 -24.00 -1.33
CA VAL A 148 10.93 -23.69 -2.38
C VAL A 148 11.43 -24.15 -3.75
N GLU A 149 12.69 -23.87 -4.09
CA GLU A 149 13.27 -24.25 -5.38
C GLU A 149 13.44 -25.75 -5.54
N SER A 150 13.71 -26.51 -4.45
CA SER A 150 13.79 -27.97 -4.50
C SER A 150 12.47 -28.64 -4.89
N GLU A 151 11.34 -27.96 -4.67
CA GLU A 151 10.02 -28.40 -5.09
C GLU A 151 9.64 -27.89 -6.51
N GLY A 152 10.60 -27.30 -7.23
CA GLY A 152 10.38 -26.72 -8.57
C GLY A 152 9.52 -25.45 -8.58
N LEU A 153 9.38 -24.80 -7.43
CA LEU A 153 8.57 -23.60 -7.24
C LEU A 153 9.44 -22.33 -7.21
N LYS A 154 8.78 -21.16 -7.31
CA LYS A 154 9.46 -19.86 -7.24
C LYS A 154 8.75 -18.94 -6.26
N ILE A 155 9.54 -18.16 -5.52
CA ILE A 155 9.04 -17.08 -4.69
C ILE A 155 8.80 -15.86 -5.59
N LEU A 156 7.55 -15.39 -5.67
CA LEU A 156 7.15 -14.19 -6.42
C LEU A 156 7.37 -12.92 -5.60
N SER A 157 7.07 -12.97 -4.31
CA SER A 157 7.39 -11.92 -3.35
C SER A 157 7.58 -12.49 -1.96
N ALA A 158 8.37 -11.80 -1.14
CA ALA A 158 8.60 -12.14 0.25
C ALA A 158 8.68 -10.86 1.08
N TYR A 159 8.07 -10.87 2.26
CA TYR A 159 8.23 -9.79 3.23
C TYR A 159 8.16 -10.33 4.65
N THR A 160 8.71 -9.58 5.57
CA THR A 160 8.69 -9.92 6.99
C THR A 160 7.76 -8.98 7.74
N SER A 161 7.09 -9.51 8.75
CA SER A 161 6.28 -8.75 9.70
C SER A 161 6.68 -9.15 11.11
N SER A 162 6.88 -8.18 11.98
CA SER A 162 7.20 -8.40 13.38
C SER A 162 6.56 -7.33 14.25
N GLU A 163 6.14 -7.70 15.44
CA GLU A 163 5.75 -6.71 16.45
C GLU A 163 7.01 -6.04 17.04
N SER A 164 6.88 -4.78 17.43
CA SER A 164 7.97 -4.02 18.06
C SER A 164 8.51 -4.77 19.28
N ASN A 165 9.83 -4.95 19.33
CA ASN A 165 10.56 -5.66 20.39
C ASN A 165 10.28 -7.18 20.49
N SER A 166 9.67 -7.80 19.51
CA SER A 166 9.50 -9.25 19.44
C SER A 166 10.78 -9.95 18.96
N LEU A 167 11.11 -11.09 19.57
CA LEU A 167 12.13 -12.01 19.04
C LEU A 167 11.55 -12.93 17.94
N LYS A 168 10.23 -12.86 17.71
CA LYS A 168 9.52 -13.62 16.68
C LYS A 168 9.17 -12.69 15.52
N MET A 169 9.15 -13.26 14.34
CA MET A 169 8.75 -12.61 13.11
C MET A 169 7.97 -13.58 12.24
N ASP A 170 7.13 -13.04 11.39
CA ASP A 170 6.47 -13.78 10.34
C ASP A 170 7.18 -13.50 9.01
N LEU A 171 7.47 -14.55 8.26
CA LEU A 171 7.92 -14.46 6.89
C LEU A 171 6.76 -14.87 5.99
N VAL A 172 6.27 -13.94 5.20
CA VAL A 172 5.19 -14.15 4.24
C VAL A 172 5.78 -14.36 2.86
N LEU A 173 5.43 -15.48 2.22
CA LEU A 173 5.90 -15.89 0.91
C LEU A 173 4.74 -16.00 -0.06
N LYS A 174 4.77 -15.29 -1.19
CA LYS A 174 3.91 -15.54 -2.35
C LYS A 174 4.64 -16.53 -3.26
N ILE A 175 4.03 -17.68 -3.53
CA ILE A 175 4.56 -18.77 -4.35
C ILE A 175 3.80 -18.81 -5.68
N ASN A 176 4.50 -19.14 -6.77
CA ASN A 176 3.97 -19.15 -8.15
C ASN A 176 3.05 -20.35 -8.48
N LYS A 177 2.50 -21.04 -7.48
CA LYS A 177 1.61 -22.19 -7.64
C LYS A 177 0.54 -22.18 -6.57
N SER A 178 -0.70 -22.53 -6.93
CA SER A 178 -1.82 -22.58 -5.99
C SER A 178 -1.76 -23.83 -5.10
N ASP A 179 -1.36 -25.00 -5.65
CA ASP A 179 -1.10 -26.20 -4.84
C ASP A 179 0.23 -26.08 -4.10
N LEU A 180 0.15 -25.89 -2.79
CA LEU A 180 1.28 -25.71 -1.89
C LEU A 180 1.66 -26.98 -1.12
N SER A 181 0.99 -28.11 -1.34
CA SER A 181 1.11 -29.31 -0.52
C SER A 181 2.55 -29.82 -0.41
N SER A 182 3.30 -29.86 -1.52
CA SER A 182 4.69 -30.36 -1.54
C SER A 182 5.63 -29.45 -0.75
N VAL A 183 5.52 -28.13 -0.93
CA VAL A 183 6.40 -27.17 -0.25
C VAL A 183 6.06 -27.03 1.23
N ILE A 184 4.78 -27.17 1.62
CA ILE A 184 4.34 -27.27 3.01
C ILE A 184 4.97 -28.48 3.68
N ALA A 185 4.87 -29.67 3.08
CA ALA A 185 5.50 -30.87 3.61
C ALA A 185 7.04 -30.76 3.70
N SER A 186 7.66 -30.00 2.80
CA SER A 186 9.09 -29.72 2.87
C SER A 186 9.43 -28.75 4.01
N PHE A 187 8.68 -27.66 4.21
CA PHE A 187 8.89 -26.79 5.36
C PHE A 187 8.73 -27.54 6.70
N ASP A 188 7.74 -28.43 6.84
CA ASP A 188 7.55 -29.25 8.02
C ASP A 188 8.77 -30.17 8.26
N ARG A 189 9.32 -30.80 7.23
CA ARG A 189 10.55 -31.66 7.34
C ARG A 189 11.77 -30.90 7.83
N PHE A 190 11.85 -29.59 7.50
CA PHE A 190 12.90 -28.69 7.95
C PHE A 190 12.57 -27.99 9.28
N ASN A 191 11.50 -28.41 9.97
CA ASN A 191 11.03 -27.87 11.25
C ASN A 191 10.67 -26.36 11.22
N TYR A 192 10.15 -25.88 10.10
CA TYR A 192 9.57 -24.55 10.04
C TYR A 192 8.14 -24.57 10.60
N GLU A 193 7.80 -23.60 11.44
CA GLU A 193 6.43 -23.38 11.91
C GLU A 193 5.61 -22.75 10.80
N ILE A 194 4.59 -23.43 10.28
CA ILE A 194 3.66 -22.89 9.30
C ILE A 194 2.44 -22.33 10.06
N LYS A 195 2.35 -20.99 10.15
CA LYS A 195 1.23 -20.33 10.82
C LYS A 195 -0.05 -20.34 9.99
N ALA A 196 0.09 -20.16 8.68
CA ALA A 196 -1.04 -20.13 7.76
C ALA A 196 -0.61 -20.44 6.32
N SER A 197 -1.54 -20.94 5.52
CA SER A 197 -1.40 -21.06 4.08
C SER A 197 -2.71 -20.63 3.40
N PHE A 198 -2.61 -19.90 2.27
CA PHE A 198 -3.74 -19.40 1.50
C PHE A 198 -3.52 -19.78 0.03
N HIS A 199 -4.50 -20.46 -0.57
CA HIS A 199 -4.45 -20.92 -1.95
C HIS A 199 -5.85 -20.88 -2.60
N GLU A 200 -5.94 -20.85 -3.92
CA GLU A 200 -7.21 -20.72 -4.63
C GLU A 200 -8.18 -21.88 -4.36
N SER A 201 -7.65 -23.09 -4.09
CA SER A 201 -8.48 -24.27 -3.76
C SER A 201 -9.21 -24.16 -2.42
N SER A 202 -8.77 -23.30 -1.50
CA SER A 202 -9.43 -23.13 -0.21
C SER A 202 -10.85 -22.57 -0.32
N HIS A 203 -11.17 -21.88 -1.41
CA HIS A 203 -12.52 -21.34 -1.63
C HIS A 203 -13.51 -22.44 -2.06
N GLU A 204 -13.05 -23.39 -2.89
CA GLU A 204 -13.89 -24.52 -3.30
C GLU A 204 -14.03 -25.56 -2.18
N GLU A 205 -12.94 -25.87 -1.46
CA GLU A 205 -12.98 -26.78 -0.31
C GLU A 205 -13.79 -26.20 0.87
N ASP A 206 -13.72 -24.88 1.13
CA ASP A 206 -14.53 -24.23 2.16
C ASP A 206 -16.01 -24.20 1.77
N LEU A 207 -16.32 -23.97 0.48
CA LEU A 207 -17.67 -24.08 -0.05
C LEU A 207 -18.21 -25.52 0.02
N GLN A 208 -17.40 -26.51 -0.34
CA GLN A 208 -17.73 -27.93 -0.24
C GLN A 208 -17.95 -28.33 1.21
N SER A 209 -17.06 -27.94 2.12
CA SER A 209 -17.17 -28.20 3.56
C SER A 209 -18.41 -27.54 4.17
N ARG A 210 -18.72 -26.31 3.79
CA ARG A 210 -19.96 -25.60 4.22
C ARG A 210 -21.20 -26.25 3.63
N TYR A 211 -21.16 -26.72 2.39
CA TYR A 211 -22.24 -27.44 1.74
C TYR A 211 -22.50 -28.77 2.44
N ASP A 212 -21.45 -29.53 2.76
CA ASP A 212 -21.54 -30.80 3.49
C ASP A 212 -22.05 -30.61 4.93
N GLN A 213 -21.65 -29.55 5.61
CA GLN A 213 -22.19 -29.17 6.92
C GLN A 213 -23.68 -28.78 6.81
N PHE A 214 -24.07 -28.05 5.78
CA PHE A 214 -25.45 -27.68 5.54
C PHE A 214 -26.33 -28.89 5.22
N LEU A 215 -25.83 -29.84 4.42
CA LEU A 215 -26.55 -31.09 4.16
C LEU A 215 -26.71 -31.95 5.43
N LYS A 216 -25.67 -32.04 6.27
CA LYS A 216 -25.78 -32.70 7.58
C LYS A 216 -26.77 -32.02 8.52
N TYR A 217 -26.88 -30.71 8.46
CA TYR A 217 -27.84 -29.95 9.25
C TYR A 217 -29.29 -30.17 8.77
N LEU A 218 -29.49 -30.39 7.48
CA LEU A 218 -30.79 -30.71 6.88
C LEU A 218 -31.21 -32.17 7.00
N ASN A 219 -30.36 -33.05 7.58
CA ASN A 219 -30.60 -34.49 7.69
C ASN A 219 -30.94 -35.19 6.35
N ILE A 220 -30.33 -34.79 5.25
CA ILE A 220 -30.45 -35.40 3.92
C ILE A 220 -29.19 -36.23 3.63
#